data_2779f2896fc6e9daabeff71a4c75637f
#
_entry.id   2779f2896fc6e9daabeff71a4c75637f
#
_cell.length_a   1.000
_cell.length_b   1.000
_cell.length_c   1.000
_cell.angle_alpha   90.00
_cell.angle_beta   90.00
_cell.angle_gamma   90.00
#
_symmetry.space_group_name_H-M   'P 1'
#
loop_
_entity.id
_entity.type
_entity.pdbx_description
1 polymer ?
#
loop_
_entity_poly.entity_id
_entity_poly.type
_entity_poly.pdbx_seq_one_letter_code
_entity_poly.pdbx_strand_id
1 'polypeptide(L)'
;MIENPEDSSKTRYLCIIENDPARIERMTAALVPLNQVYTPVYLHEARAAIEWLKANITEVAFISLDYDLYRPGETMPWPGDGMDVVEWLETSLSKADHRPMVIIHSARCKTAQMMYNRLKKAGYMTVQIPPHQNDRWIEEEWVGVFSSRWSLRSALEEIEKKWPGLLEALGDE
;
A
#
# COMPACT_ATOMS: atom_id res chain seq x y z
N MET A 1 5.72 -27.45 -17.35
CA MET A 1 6.64 -26.33 -17.68
C MET A 1 6.88 -25.60 -16.38
N ILE A 2 8.07 -25.74 -15.83
CA ILE A 2 8.48 -25.10 -14.59
C ILE A 2 8.81 -23.66 -14.99
N GLU A 3 8.02 -22.69 -14.51
CA GLU A 3 8.31 -21.27 -14.71
C GLU A 3 9.66 -20.93 -14.06
N ASN A 4 10.49 -20.26 -14.83
CA ASN A 4 11.86 -19.91 -14.50
C ASN A 4 11.86 -18.93 -13.30
N PRO A 5 12.62 -19.14 -12.21
CA PRO A 5 12.63 -18.25 -11.03
C PRO A 5 13.38 -16.93 -11.25
N GLU A 6 13.71 -16.55 -12.50
CA GLU A 6 14.52 -15.36 -12.82
C GLU A 6 13.71 -14.08 -13.10
N ASP A 7 12.41 -14.00 -12.78
CA ASP A 7 11.64 -12.75 -12.92
C ASP A 7 11.59 -11.92 -11.61
N SER A 8 12.70 -11.88 -10.87
CA SER A 8 12.87 -11.03 -9.69
C SER A 8 13.12 -9.54 -10.03
N SER A 9 13.06 -9.15 -11.31
CA SER A 9 13.26 -7.76 -11.76
C SER A 9 11.97 -6.96 -11.92
N LYS A 10 10.80 -7.53 -11.61
CA LYS A 10 9.55 -6.78 -11.71
C LYS A 10 9.52 -5.68 -10.66
N THR A 11 9.68 -4.44 -11.13
CA THR A 11 9.48 -3.24 -10.31
C THR A 11 8.13 -3.32 -9.61
N ARG A 12 8.13 -3.26 -8.28
CA ARG A 12 6.92 -3.23 -7.47
C ARG A 12 6.63 -1.82 -7.03
N TYR A 13 5.42 -1.36 -7.27
CA TYR A 13 5.02 -0.02 -6.89
C TYR A 13 4.54 0.05 -5.43
N LEU A 14 4.91 1.14 -4.79
CA LEU A 14 4.31 1.65 -3.56
C LEU A 14 3.49 2.88 -3.93
N CYS A 15 2.17 2.73 -4.05
CA CYS A 15 1.25 3.81 -4.38
C CYS A 15 0.91 4.59 -3.11
N ILE A 16 1.29 5.87 -3.05
CA ILE A 16 1.04 6.77 -1.92
C ILE A 16 0.01 7.80 -2.38
N ILE A 17 -1.15 7.80 -1.74
CA ILE A 17 -2.27 8.68 -2.02
C ILE A 17 -2.39 9.65 -0.86
N GLU A 18 -1.78 10.82 -1.02
CA GLU A 18 -1.59 11.86 -0.01
C GLU A 18 -1.47 13.23 -0.69
N ASN A 19 -2.09 14.27 -0.14
CA ASN A 19 -2.07 15.61 -0.71
C ASN A 19 -1.36 16.67 0.16
N ASP A 20 -0.88 16.30 1.35
CA ASP A 20 -0.08 17.18 2.20
C ASP A 20 1.38 17.19 1.75
N PRO A 21 1.91 18.31 1.23
CA PRO A 21 3.28 18.36 0.71
C PRO A 21 4.34 18.07 1.78
N ALA A 22 4.10 18.46 3.04
CA ALA A 22 5.06 18.24 4.12
C ALA A 22 5.14 16.75 4.48
N ARG A 23 4.00 16.05 4.49
CA ARG A 23 3.98 14.58 4.68
C ARG A 23 4.64 13.86 3.51
N ILE A 24 4.35 14.28 2.28
CA ILE A 24 4.95 13.69 1.07
C ILE A 24 6.48 13.82 1.13
N GLU A 25 7.01 14.98 1.49
CA GLU A 25 8.45 15.19 1.64
C GLU A 25 9.06 14.23 2.66
N ARG A 26 8.44 14.10 3.83
CA ARG A 26 8.91 13.19 4.89
C ARG A 26 8.79 11.72 4.50
N MET A 27 7.69 11.32 3.89
CA MET A 27 7.49 9.96 3.36
C MET A 27 8.56 9.62 2.31
N THR A 28 8.87 10.58 1.41
CA THR A 28 9.91 10.43 0.41
C THR A 28 11.27 10.19 1.06
N ALA A 29 11.63 11.00 2.06
CA ALA A 29 12.89 10.84 2.79
C ALA A 29 12.97 9.50 3.53
N ALA A 30 11.89 9.09 4.18
CA ALA A 30 11.81 7.82 4.91
C ALA A 30 11.92 6.58 4.00
N LEU A 31 11.52 6.68 2.72
CA LEU A 31 11.59 5.59 1.75
C LEU A 31 12.94 5.43 1.05
N VAL A 32 13.86 6.37 1.18
CA VAL A 32 15.19 6.30 0.52
C VAL A 32 15.87 4.94 0.68
N PRO A 33 15.90 4.32 1.87
CA PRO A 33 16.52 2.99 2.06
C PRO A 33 15.81 1.86 1.30
N LEU A 34 14.57 2.05 0.89
CA LEU A 34 13.71 1.05 0.24
C LEU A 34 13.59 1.23 -1.28
N ASN A 35 14.21 2.26 -1.86
CA ASN A 35 14.12 2.58 -3.29
C ASN A 35 14.66 1.50 -4.23
N GLN A 36 15.47 0.56 -3.71
CA GLN A 36 15.94 -0.60 -4.48
C GLN A 36 14.88 -1.71 -4.58
N VAL A 37 13.88 -1.69 -3.71
CA VAL A 37 12.84 -2.73 -3.63
C VAL A 37 11.51 -2.27 -4.19
N TYR A 38 11.17 -1.01 -3.95
CA TYR A 38 9.90 -0.40 -4.37
C TYR A 38 10.12 0.88 -5.13
N THR A 39 9.29 1.12 -6.14
CA THR A 39 9.19 2.42 -6.81
C THR A 39 8.01 3.18 -6.22
N PRO A 40 8.23 4.25 -5.45
CA PRO A 40 7.16 5.06 -4.91
C PRO A 40 6.48 5.88 -6.02
N VAL A 41 5.15 5.91 -6.00
CA VAL A 41 4.31 6.72 -6.88
C VAL A 41 3.39 7.56 -6.01
N TYR A 42 3.42 8.87 -6.18
CA TYR A 42 2.64 9.83 -5.40
C TYR A 42 1.46 10.34 -6.21
N LEU A 43 0.26 10.21 -5.65
CA LEU A 43 -0.99 10.64 -6.26
C LEU A 43 -1.75 11.49 -5.23
N HIS A 44 -2.23 12.63 -5.67
CA HIS A 44 -2.75 13.67 -4.76
C HIS A 44 -4.27 13.74 -4.73
N GLU A 45 -4.95 13.03 -5.65
CA GLU A 45 -6.40 13.05 -5.83
C GLU A 45 -6.93 11.64 -6.04
N ALA A 46 -8.13 11.36 -5.50
CA ALA A 46 -8.75 10.04 -5.60
C ALA A 46 -8.97 9.60 -7.05
N ARG A 47 -9.44 10.51 -7.92
CA ARG A 47 -9.67 10.20 -9.34
C ARG A 47 -8.38 9.82 -10.06
N ALA A 48 -7.31 10.60 -9.88
CA ALA A 48 -6.01 10.30 -10.48
C ALA A 48 -5.46 8.97 -9.97
N ALA A 49 -5.64 8.68 -8.67
CA ALA A 49 -5.24 7.43 -8.07
C ALA A 49 -5.99 6.23 -8.67
N ILE A 50 -7.30 6.32 -8.81
CA ILE A 50 -8.13 5.27 -9.40
C ILE A 50 -7.72 5.01 -10.86
N GLU A 51 -7.55 6.05 -11.67
CA GLU A 51 -7.12 5.89 -13.07
C GLU A 51 -5.73 5.23 -13.18
N TRP A 52 -4.80 5.63 -12.34
CA TRP A 52 -3.48 5.03 -12.32
C TRP A 52 -3.51 3.57 -11.84
N LEU A 53 -4.28 3.28 -10.78
CA LEU A 53 -4.46 1.93 -10.25
C LEU A 53 -5.11 0.97 -11.25
N LYS A 54 -6.06 1.42 -12.06
CA LYS A 54 -6.66 0.59 -13.14
C LYS A 54 -5.61 0.00 -14.07
N ALA A 55 -4.58 0.76 -14.37
CA ALA A 55 -3.53 0.32 -15.30
C ALA A 55 -2.41 -0.48 -14.63
N ASN A 56 -2.20 -0.30 -13.31
CA ASN A 56 -0.98 -0.79 -12.66
C ASN A 56 -1.21 -1.72 -11.46
N ILE A 57 -2.45 -2.03 -11.09
CA ILE A 57 -2.79 -2.71 -9.83
C ILE A 57 -2.07 -4.05 -9.63
N THR A 58 -1.79 -4.79 -10.70
CA THR A 58 -1.09 -6.08 -10.65
C THR A 58 0.38 -5.96 -10.24
N GLU A 59 0.97 -4.77 -10.38
CA GLU A 59 2.36 -4.48 -10.00
C GLU A 59 2.47 -3.71 -8.69
N VAL A 60 1.33 -3.33 -8.08
CA VAL A 60 1.30 -2.58 -6.81
C VAL A 60 1.45 -3.55 -5.65
N ALA A 61 2.49 -3.37 -4.84
CA ALA A 61 2.68 -4.13 -3.61
C ALA A 61 1.90 -3.54 -2.42
N PHE A 62 1.88 -2.21 -2.34
CA PHE A 62 1.26 -1.47 -1.26
C PHE A 62 0.49 -0.26 -1.78
N ILE A 63 -0.62 0.05 -1.12
CA ILE A 63 -1.34 1.33 -1.25
C ILE A 63 -1.31 2.00 0.12
N SER A 64 -0.72 3.19 0.21
CA SER A 64 -0.80 4.05 1.38
C SER A 64 -1.83 5.14 1.11
N LEU A 65 -2.89 5.21 1.92
CA LEU A 65 -4.11 5.95 1.59
C LEU A 65 -4.52 6.88 2.73
N ASP A 66 -4.50 8.19 2.47
CA ASP A 66 -5.24 9.18 3.28
C ASP A 66 -6.71 9.24 2.86
N TYR A 67 -7.53 9.69 3.80
CA TYR A 67 -8.93 10.00 3.51
C TYR A 67 -9.08 11.42 2.95
N ASP A 68 -8.44 12.42 3.57
CA ASP A 68 -8.61 13.84 3.26
C ASP A 68 -7.76 14.27 2.06
N LEU A 69 -8.20 13.92 0.85
CA LEU A 69 -7.52 14.29 -0.41
C LEU A 69 -8.01 15.64 -0.98
N TYR A 70 -8.84 16.36 -0.22
CA TYR A 70 -9.38 17.66 -0.58
C TYR A 70 -8.57 18.78 0.05
N ARG A 71 -8.31 19.84 -0.72
CA ARG A 71 -7.71 21.08 -0.21
C ARG A 71 -8.80 22.14 0.02
N PRO A 72 -8.82 22.81 1.18
CA PRO A 72 -9.73 23.93 1.41
C PRO A 72 -9.57 25.00 0.32
N GLY A 73 -10.68 25.38 -0.33
CA GLY A 73 -10.68 26.37 -1.40
C GLY A 73 -10.65 25.82 -2.84
N GLU A 74 -10.51 24.51 -3.01
CA GLU A 74 -10.68 23.88 -4.32
C GLU A 74 -12.16 23.97 -4.77
N THR A 75 -12.34 24.39 -6.01
CA THR A 75 -13.65 24.51 -6.64
C THR A 75 -13.97 23.23 -7.42
N MET A 76 -15.26 22.97 -7.58
CA MET A 76 -15.76 21.85 -8.40
C MET A 76 -15.04 21.72 -9.77
N PRO A 77 -14.82 20.49 -10.30
CA PRO A 77 -15.40 19.24 -9.80
C PRO A 77 -14.65 18.69 -8.57
N TRP A 78 -15.41 18.06 -7.66
CA TRP A 78 -14.88 17.40 -6.46
C TRP A 78 -13.80 16.38 -6.83
N PRO A 79 -12.58 16.49 -6.28
CA PRO A 79 -11.46 15.59 -6.64
C PRO A 79 -11.63 14.17 -6.06
N GLY A 80 -12.66 13.96 -5.24
CA GLY A 80 -12.87 12.73 -4.50
C GLY A 80 -12.11 12.70 -3.17
N ASP A 81 -12.36 11.66 -2.40
CA ASP A 81 -11.65 11.38 -1.16
C ASP A 81 -11.15 9.93 -1.09
N GLY A 82 -10.50 9.55 0.01
CA GLY A 82 -9.99 8.20 0.18
C GLY A 82 -11.08 7.12 0.17
N MET A 83 -12.34 7.47 0.48
CA MET A 83 -13.44 6.52 0.42
C MET A 83 -13.80 6.13 -1.03
N ASP A 84 -13.65 7.04 -1.99
CA ASP A 84 -13.86 6.73 -3.42
C ASP A 84 -12.84 5.67 -3.90
N VAL A 85 -11.59 5.76 -3.42
CA VAL A 85 -10.56 4.75 -3.71
C VAL A 85 -10.94 3.40 -3.08
N VAL A 86 -11.42 3.39 -1.84
CA VAL A 86 -11.91 2.18 -1.15
C VAL A 86 -13.05 1.55 -1.93
N GLU A 87 -14.02 2.34 -2.36
CA GLU A 87 -15.19 1.87 -3.11
C GLU A 87 -14.80 1.25 -4.46
N TRP A 88 -13.85 1.87 -5.14
CA TRP A 88 -13.29 1.31 -6.36
C TRP A 88 -12.57 -0.03 -6.08
N LEU A 89 -11.73 -0.11 -5.05
CA LEU A 89 -11.02 -1.34 -4.68
C LEU A 89 -11.98 -2.48 -4.33
N GLU A 90 -13.09 -2.20 -3.64
CA GLU A 90 -14.10 -3.20 -3.29
C GLU A 90 -14.81 -3.79 -4.51
N THR A 91 -15.07 -2.96 -5.52
CA THR A 91 -15.95 -3.32 -6.64
C THR A 91 -15.19 -3.80 -7.87
N SER A 92 -13.92 -3.42 -8.03
CA SER A 92 -13.18 -3.57 -9.28
C SER A 92 -12.32 -4.83 -9.36
N LEU A 93 -12.00 -5.47 -8.23
CA LEU A 93 -11.14 -6.66 -8.21
C LEU A 93 -11.93 -7.91 -7.83
N SER A 94 -11.79 -8.97 -8.63
CA SER A 94 -12.29 -10.29 -8.28
C SER A 94 -11.49 -10.87 -7.10
N LYS A 95 -12.04 -11.90 -6.43
CA LYS A 95 -11.36 -12.55 -5.30
C LYS A 95 -10.06 -13.26 -5.70
N ALA A 96 -9.89 -13.57 -6.98
CA ALA A 96 -8.71 -14.25 -7.51
C ALA A 96 -7.60 -13.28 -7.95
N ASP A 97 -7.90 -11.98 -8.00
CA ASP A 97 -6.93 -11.00 -8.46
C ASP A 97 -5.89 -10.68 -7.39
N HIS A 98 -4.71 -10.24 -7.84
CA HIS A 98 -3.69 -9.70 -6.95
C HIS A 98 -4.25 -8.53 -6.13
N ARG A 99 -4.04 -8.57 -4.80
CA ARG A 99 -4.49 -7.53 -3.88
C ARG A 99 -3.30 -6.93 -3.16
N PRO A 100 -3.00 -5.66 -3.39
CA PRO A 100 -1.98 -4.96 -2.61
C PRO A 100 -2.39 -4.89 -1.14
N MET A 101 -1.42 -4.79 -0.26
CA MET A 101 -1.69 -4.42 1.13
C MET A 101 -2.05 -2.95 1.21
N VAL A 102 -3.09 -2.60 1.98
CA VAL A 102 -3.53 -1.21 2.14
C VAL A 102 -3.19 -0.69 3.52
N ILE A 103 -2.51 0.45 3.57
CA ILE A 103 -2.18 1.18 4.79
C ILE A 103 -3.03 2.45 4.82
N ILE A 104 -3.89 2.58 5.82
CA ILE A 104 -4.74 3.74 6.02
C ILE A 104 -4.05 4.66 7.02
N HIS A 105 -3.73 5.89 6.61
CA HIS A 105 -3.07 6.90 7.43
C HIS A 105 -3.90 8.19 7.49
N SER A 106 -5.08 8.11 8.07
CA SER A 106 -5.97 9.26 8.20
C SER A 106 -6.18 9.68 9.65
N ALA A 107 -6.14 11.00 9.89
CA ALA A 107 -6.43 11.59 11.20
C ALA A 107 -7.91 11.47 11.59
N ARG A 108 -8.81 11.18 10.65
CA ARG A 108 -10.24 10.99 10.90
C ARG A 108 -10.53 9.56 11.37
N CYS A 109 -10.34 9.29 12.65
CA CYS A 109 -10.43 7.96 13.24
C CYS A 109 -11.69 7.17 12.83
N LYS A 110 -12.87 7.80 12.84
CA LYS A 110 -14.13 7.12 12.46
C LYS A 110 -14.14 6.71 10.99
N THR A 111 -13.70 7.59 10.10
CA THR A 111 -13.66 7.33 8.67
C THR A 111 -12.58 6.30 8.34
N ALA A 112 -11.39 6.42 8.95
CA ALA A 112 -10.33 5.43 8.83
C ALA A 112 -10.81 4.03 9.24
N GLN A 113 -11.57 3.92 10.33
CA GLN A 113 -12.16 2.65 10.77
C GLN A 113 -13.21 2.12 9.77
N MET A 114 -13.99 2.98 9.14
CA MET A 114 -14.93 2.57 8.08
C MET A 114 -14.18 2.03 6.86
N MET A 115 -13.16 2.75 6.39
CA MET A 115 -12.29 2.31 5.29
C MET A 115 -11.66 0.94 5.59
N TYR A 116 -11.10 0.78 6.78
CA TYR A 116 -10.51 -0.48 7.25
C TYR A 116 -11.50 -1.65 7.21
N ASN A 117 -12.69 -1.45 7.78
CA ASN A 117 -13.71 -2.50 7.84
C ASN A 117 -14.19 -2.92 6.44
N ARG A 118 -14.39 -1.95 5.53
CA ARG A 118 -14.77 -2.19 4.15
C ARG A 118 -13.69 -3.00 3.41
N LEU A 119 -12.45 -2.56 3.46
CA LEU A 119 -11.34 -3.23 2.79
C LEU A 119 -11.10 -4.65 3.35
N LYS A 120 -11.16 -4.84 4.66
CA LYS A 120 -11.08 -6.18 5.25
C LYS A 120 -12.20 -7.10 4.78
N LYS A 121 -13.44 -6.60 4.74
CA LYS A 121 -14.59 -7.36 4.22
C LYS A 121 -14.40 -7.73 2.75
N ALA A 122 -13.79 -6.86 1.97
CA ALA A 122 -13.43 -7.11 0.58
C ALA A 122 -12.23 -8.06 0.40
N GLY A 123 -11.55 -8.46 1.48
CA GLY A 123 -10.44 -9.43 1.47
C GLY A 123 -9.06 -8.80 1.30
N TYR A 124 -8.91 -7.49 1.54
CA TYR A 124 -7.60 -6.84 1.54
C TYR A 124 -6.88 -7.04 2.88
N MET A 125 -5.57 -7.26 2.84
CA MET A 125 -4.72 -7.09 4.00
C MET A 125 -4.62 -5.58 4.28
N THR A 126 -5.06 -5.15 5.47
CA THR A 126 -5.19 -3.73 5.79
C THR A 126 -4.67 -3.44 7.18
N VAL A 127 -3.93 -2.35 7.33
CA VAL A 127 -3.51 -1.79 8.62
C VAL A 127 -3.91 -0.32 8.71
N GLN A 128 -4.09 0.16 9.95
CA GLN A 128 -4.30 1.58 10.23
C GLN A 128 -3.07 2.11 10.97
N ILE A 129 -2.58 3.26 10.53
CA ILE A 129 -1.51 4.00 11.19
C ILE A 129 -1.99 5.43 11.33
N PRO A 130 -2.61 5.78 12.46
CA PRO A 130 -3.15 7.12 12.66
C PRO A 130 -2.01 8.14 12.74
N PRO A 131 -2.09 9.25 11.99
CA PRO A 131 -1.13 10.35 12.12
C PRO A 131 -1.12 10.92 13.54
N HIS A 132 0.08 11.08 14.09
CA HIS A 132 0.30 11.76 15.36
C HIS A 132 0.67 13.23 15.14
N GLN A 133 0.55 14.06 16.15
CA GLN A 133 0.70 15.52 16.05
C GLN A 133 2.06 16.00 15.50
N ASN A 134 3.10 15.19 15.60
CA ASN A 134 4.47 15.52 15.16
C ASN A 134 4.93 14.74 13.93
N ASP A 135 4.04 14.04 13.23
CA ASP A 135 4.30 13.18 12.07
C ASP A 135 5.39 12.09 12.24
N ARG A 136 5.88 11.84 13.47
CA ARG A 136 6.89 10.81 13.74
C ARG A 136 6.40 9.41 13.42
N TRP A 137 5.09 9.22 13.30
CA TRP A 137 4.47 7.98 12.85
C TRP A 137 4.99 7.52 11.46
N ILE A 138 5.49 8.46 10.63
CA ILE A 138 6.03 8.14 9.30
C ILE A 138 7.30 7.30 9.45
N GLU A 139 8.25 7.72 10.27
CA GLU A 139 9.52 7.04 10.47
C GLU A 139 9.40 5.87 11.45
N GLU A 140 8.54 5.99 12.45
CA GLU A 140 8.44 5.01 13.55
C GLU A 140 7.54 3.82 13.20
N GLU A 141 6.42 4.04 12.49
CA GLU A 141 5.40 3.02 12.24
C GLU A 141 5.20 2.74 10.75
N TRP A 142 4.95 3.78 9.96
CA TRP A 142 4.57 3.65 8.57
C TRP A 142 5.67 2.99 7.71
N VAL A 143 6.90 3.46 7.79
CA VAL A 143 8.03 2.86 7.07
C VAL A 143 8.31 1.43 7.53
N GLY A 144 8.04 1.13 8.79
CA GLY A 144 8.22 -0.20 9.37
C GLY A 144 7.35 -1.28 8.72
N VAL A 145 6.17 -0.92 8.21
CA VAL A 145 5.30 -1.87 7.50
C VAL A 145 5.97 -2.43 6.25
N PHE A 146 6.66 -1.58 5.51
CA PHE A 146 7.35 -2.00 4.28
C PHE A 146 8.62 -2.79 4.58
N SER A 147 9.36 -2.36 5.59
CA SER A 147 10.62 -2.99 6.01
C SER A 147 10.40 -4.37 6.62
N SER A 148 9.38 -4.54 7.46
CA SER A 148 9.08 -5.83 8.09
C SER A 148 8.65 -6.89 7.07
N ARG A 149 7.83 -6.49 6.09
CA ARG A 149 7.42 -7.41 5.03
C ARG A 149 8.57 -7.76 4.09
N TRP A 150 9.47 -6.82 3.81
CA TRP A 150 10.69 -7.10 3.06
C TRP A 150 11.62 -8.04 3.83
N SER A 151 11.83 -7.80 5.12
CA SER A 151 12.64 -8.66 5.98
C SER A 151 12.09 -10.08 6.09
N LEU A 152 10.76 -10.23 6.22
CA LEU A 152 10.11 -11.54 6.24
C LEU A 152 10.29 -12.26 4.90
N ARG A 153 10.08 -11.57 3.78
CA ARG A 153 10.29 -12.14 2.45
C ARG A 153 11.73 -12.57 2.24
N SER A 154 12.70 -11.71 2.55
CA SER A 154 14.11 -12.04 2.46
C SER A 154 14.48 -13.22 3.35
N ALA A 155 13.91 -13.31 4.56
CA ALA A 155 14.09 -14.46 5.44
C ALA A 155 13.51 -15.75 4.84
N LEU A 156 12.33 -15.68 4.22
CA LEU A 156 11.71 -16.82 3.54
C LEU A 156 12.51 -17.26 2.31
N GLU A 157 12.99 -16.32 1.51
CA GLU A 157 13.87 -16.60 0.35
C GLU A 157 15.20 -17.24 0.80
N GLU A 158 15.79 -16.78 1.88
CA GLU A 158 17.00 -17.39 2.49
C GLU A 158 16.71 -18.81 3.03
N ILE A 159 15.56 -19.02 3.67
CA ILE A 159 15.12 -20.33 4.15
C ILE A 159 14.93 -21.30 2.97
N GLU A 160 14.22 -20.88 1.94
CA GLU A 160 13.99 -21.71 0.76
C GLU A 160 15.29 -22.06 0.02
N LYS A 161 16.21 -21.09 -0.07
CA LYS A 161 17.54 -21.32 -0.65
C LYS A 161 18.37 -22.35 0.15
N LYS A 162 18.25 -22.32 1.48
CA LYS A 162 19.03 -23.18 2.38
C LYS A 162 18.40 -24.55 2.58
N TRP A 163 17.08 -24.61 2.52
CA TRP A 163 16.27 -25.84 2.69
C TRP A 163 15.12 -25.84 1.66
N PRO A 164 15.40 -26.20 0.39
CA PRO A 164 14.41 -26.24 -0.66
C PRO A 164 13.22 -27.15 -0.30
N GLY A 165 12.01 -26.65 -0.45
CA GLY A 165 10.76 -27.37 -0.13
C GLY A 165 10.34 -27.34 1.34
N LEU A 166 11.07 -26.68 2.24
CA LEU A 166 10.68 -26.60 3.65
C LEU A 166 9.39 -25.81 3.86
N LEU A 167 9.19 -24.73 3.10
CA LEU A 167 8.00 -23.89 3.20
C LEU A 167 6.76 -24.60 2.65
N GLU A 168 6.91 -25.44 1.63
CA GLU A 168 5.84 -26.27 1.07
C GLU A 168 5.40 -27.35 2.11
N ALA A 169 6.36 -27.96 2.79
CA ALA A 169 6.11 -28.98 3.82
C ALA A 169 5.40 -28.40 5.08
N LEU A 170 5.54 -27.11 5.38
CA LEU A 170 4.91 -26.42 6.51
C LEU A 170 3.52 -25.86 6.18
N GLY A 171 3.14 -25.81 4.90
CA GLY A 171 1.83 -25.31 4.45
C GLY A 171 0.72 -26.36 4.35
N ASP A 172 1.03 -27.65 4.54
CA ASP A 172 0.11 -28.79 4.38
C ASP A 172 -0.49 -29.31 5.71
N GLU A 173 -0.45 -28.51 6.80
CA GLU A 173 -1.11 -28.86 8.07
C GLU A 173 -2.39 -28.06 8.35
#